data_83cb8e4a4953c2f862a3322e0c72ba3c
#
_entry.id   83cb8e4a4953c2f862a3322e0c72ba3c
#
_cell.length_a   1.000
_cell.length_b   1.000
_cell.length_c   1.000
_cell.angle_alpha   90.00
_cell.angle_beta   90.00
_cell.angle_gamma   90.00
#
_symmetry.space_group_name_H-M   'P 1'
#
loop_
_entity.id
_entity.type
_entity.pdbx_description
1 polymer ?
#
loop_
_entity_poly.entity_id
_entity_poly.type
_entity_poly.pdbx_seq_one_letter_code
_entity_poly.pdbx_strand_id
1 'polypeptide(L)'
;MIALPAWDLTRWLVEIAGWGGALLILLAYLLLSAGRLTGQSLTYQVMNVVGAAGFVINGWWHGALPSAVLNILWLLIGAFASMRILSRRKSRA
;
A
#
# COMPACT_ATOMS: atom_id res chain seq x y z
N MET A 1 -21.68 10.81 21.37
CA MET A 1 -21.38 11.05 20.71
C MET A 1 -21.10 11.76 20.15
N ILE A 2 -21.35 11.74 20.45
CA ILE A 2 -21.14 12.35 19.82
C ILE A 2 -19.99 12.65 19.28
N ALA A 3 -19.24 12.46 19.67
CA ALA A 3 -17.98 12.45 18.99
C ALA A 3 -18.07 12.23 17.50
N LEU A 4 -19.19 11.77 17.10
CA LEU A 4 -19.44 11.52 15.68
C LEU A 4 -19.23 12.74 14.79
N PRO A 5 -19.63 13.93 15.19
CA PRO A 5 -19.39 15.10 14.35
C PRO A 5 -17.92 15.38 14.11
N ALA A 6 -17.06 14.95 15.02
CA ALA A 6 -15.61 15.12 14.85
C ALA A 6 -15.03 14.15 13.84
N TRP A 7 -15.79 13.14 13.47
CA TRP A 7 -15.37 12.12 12.50
C TRP A 7 -16.12 12.32 11.21
N ASP A 8 -15.74 13.36 10.48
CA ASP A 8 -16.31 13.58 9.19
C ASP A 8 -15.84 12.51 8.19
N LEU A 9 -16.39 12.55 6.99
CA LEU A 9 -16.08 11.57 5.97
C LEU A 9 -14.58 11.50 5.69
N THR A 10 -13.90 12.64 5.67
CA THR A 10 -12.47 12.69 5.38
C THR A 10 -11.67 11.88 6.40
N ARG A 11 -11.97 12.04 7.69
CA ARG A 11 -11.27 11.28 8.74
C ARG A 11 -11.51 9.79 8.59
N TRP A 12 -12.75 9.39 8.32
CA TRP A 12 -13.07 7.99 8.12
C TRP A 12 -12.29 7.41 6.94
N LEU A 13 -12.23 8.16 5.83
CA LEU A 13 -11.49 7.70 4.66
C LEU A 13 -10.00 7.55 4.95
N VAL A 14 -9.43 8.48 5.71
CA VAL A 14 -8.02 8.41 6.11
C VAL A 14 -7.76 7.17 6.96
N GLU A 15 -8.64 6.89 7.92
CA GLU A 15 -8.47 5.72 8.77
C GLU A 15 -8.64 4.42 8.00
N ILE A 16 -9.62 4.36 7.11
CA ILE A 16 -9.81 3.19 6.27
C ILE A 16 -8.59 2.97 5.38
N ALA A 17 -8.04 4.04 4.81
CA ALA A 17 -6.84 3.94 3.97
C ALA A 17 -5.67 3.36 4.76
N GLY A 18 -5.46 3.84 5.99
CA GLY A 18 -4.35 3.37 6.83
C GLY A 18 -4.53 1.92 7.25
N TRP A 19 -5.68 1.59 7.82
CA TRP A 19 -5.93 0.22 8.29
C TRP A 19 -6.05 -0.76 7.13
N GLY A 20 -6.71 -0.36 6.04
CA GLY A 20 -6.81 -1.19 4.85
C GLY A 20 -5.43 -1.43 4.23
N GLY A 21 -4.60 -0.39 4.19
CA GLY A 21 -3.23 -0.52 3.72
C GLY A 21 -2.42 -1.47 4.57
N ALA A 22 -2.56 -1.37 5.90
CA ALA A 22 -1.87 -2.26 6.83
C ALA A 22 -2.26 -3.71 6.60
N LEU A 23 -3.56 -3.98 6.48
CA LEU A 23 -4.04 -5.34 6.25
C LEU A 23 -3.54 -5.88 4.92
N LEU A 24 -3.53 -5.04 3.89
CA LEU A 24 -3.11 -5.45 2.57
C LEU A 24 -1.63 -5.80 2.53
N ILE A 25 -0.78 -4.98 3.16
CA ILE A 25 0.66 -5.25 3.22
C ILE A 25 0.93 -6.49 4.07
N LEU A 26 0.22 -6.64 5.19
CA LEU A 26 0.38 -7.83 6.02
C LEU A 26 -0.01 -9.09 5.25
N LEU A 27 -1.13 -9.05 4.53
CA LEU A 27 -1.57 -10.19 3.73
C LEU A 27 -0.54 -10.51 2.63
N ALA A 28 -0.02 -9.47 1.96
CA ALA A 28 0.99 -9.67 0.94
C ALA A 28 2.22 -10.37 1.52
N TYR A 29 2.66 -9.92 2.70
CA TYR A 29 3.83 -10.52 3.34
C TYR A 29 3.57 -11.95 3.76
N LEU A 30 2.39 -12.24 4.30
CA LEU A 30 2.02 -13.60 4.68
C LEU A 30 2.02 -14.53 3.47
N LEU A 31 1.47 -14.09 2.34
CA LEU A 31 1.44 -14.89 1.14
C LEU A 31 2.84 -15.10 0.56
N LEU A 32 3.69 -14.08 0.64
CA LEU A 32 5.08 -14.19 0.24
C LEU A 32 5.81 -15.21 1.12
N SER A 33 5.63 -15.10 2.43
CA SER A 33 6.30 -15.98 3.40
C SER A 33 5.81 -17.41 3.29
N ALA A 34 4.56 -17.61 2.90
CA ALA A 34 3.99 -18.94 2.70
C ALA A 34 4.36 -19.54 1.34
N GLY A 35 5.10 -18.82 0.52
CA GLY A 35 5.50 -19.30 -0.80
C GLY A 35 4.40 -19.22 -1.85
N ARG A 36 3.29 -18.54 -1.54
CA ARG A 36 2.18 -18.39 -2.49
C ARG A 36 2.40 -17.27 -3.49
N LEU A 37 3.17 -16.25 -3.10
CA LEU A 37 3.55 -15.14 -3.97
C LEU A 37 5.05 -14.96 -3.90
N THR A 38 5.62 -14.30 -4.91
CA THR A 38 7.03 -13.94 -4.94
C THR A 38 7.17 -12.46 -5.26
N GLY A 39 8.37 -11.93 -5.10
CA GLY A 39 8.64 -10.56 -5.47
C GLY A 39 8.46 -10.28 -6.96
N GLN A 40 8.43 -11.34 -7.77
CA GLN A 40 8.17 -11.21 -9.21
C GLN A 40 6.69 -11.29 -9.55
N SER A 41 5.86 -11.50 -8.55
CA SER A 41 4.40 -11.58 -8.75
C SER A 41 3.83 -10.17 -8.86
N LEU A 42 3.08 -9.91 -9.92
CA LEU A 42 2.41 -8.63 -10.07
C LEU A 42 1.40 -8.40 -8.96
N THR A 43 0.69 -9.47 -8.55
CA THR A 43 -0.26 -9.38 -7.45
C THR A 43 0.43 -8.89 -6.18
N TYR A 44 1.59 -9.46 -5.84
CA TYR A 44 2.34 -9.04 -4.66
C TYR A 44 2.72 -7.57 -4.74
N GLN A 45 3.25 -7.13 -5.89
CA GLN A 45 3.69 -5.76 -6.04
C GLN A 45 2.52 -4.77 -6.00
N VAL A 46 1.40 -5.10 -6.63
CA VAL A 46 0.22 -4.24 -6.61
C VAL A 46 -0.33 -4.10 -5.19
N MET A 47 -0.37 -5.21 -4.43
CA MET A 47 -0.81 -5.16 -3.03
C MET A 47 0.07 -4.22 -2.22
N ASN A 48 1.38 -4.26 -2.45
CA ASN A 48 2.31 -3.38 -1.75
C ASN A 48 2.14 -1.92 -2.15
N VAL A 49 1.95 -1.65 -3.44
CA VAL A 49 1.75 -0.28 -3.93
C VAL A 49 0.47 0.32 -3.34
N VAL A 50 -0.62 -0.42 -3.41
CA VAL A 50 -1.91 0.05 -2.88
C VAL A 50 -1.83 0.24 -1.37
N GLY A 51 -1.23 -0.71 -0.67
CA GLY A 51 -1.06 -0.61 0.78
C GLY A 51 -0.20 0.57 1.18
N ALA A 52 0.92 0.78 0.48
CA ALA A 52 1.79 1.91 0.76
C ALA A 52 1.09 3.25 0.48
N ALA A 53 0.27 3.33 -0.57
CA ALA A 53 -0.51 4.53 -0.84
C ALA A 53 -1.45 4.84 0.32
N GLY A 54 -2.09 3.82 0.90
CA GLY A 54 -2.92 4.00 2.08
C GLY A 54 -2.14 4.55 3.26
N PHE A 55 -0.93 4.06 3.48
CA PHE A 55 -0.06 4.57 4.55
C PHE A 55 0.41 6.00 4.27
N VAL A 56 0.66 6.36 3.02
CA VAL A 56 1.03 7.74 2.69
C VAL A 56 -0.09 8.69 3.06
N ILE A 57 -1.32 8.35 2.67
CA ILE A 57 -2.49 9.17 2.98
C ILE A 57 -2.65 9.31 4.49
N ASN A 58 -2.64 8.20 5.20
CA ASN A 58 -2.83 8.19 6.65
C ASN A 58 -1.70 8.91 7.37
N GLY A 59 -0.46 8.63 6.99
CA GLY A 59 0.70 9.25 7.61
C GLY A 59 0.75 10.75 7.38
N TRP A 60 0.45 11.19 6.16
CA TRP A 60 0.43 12.61 5.85
C TRP A 60 -0.63 13.33 6.69
N TRP A 61 -1.83 12.76 6.77
CA TRP A 61 -2.92 13.34 7.54
C TRP A 61 -2.56 13.51 9.02
N HIS A 62 -1.91 12.50 9.59
CA HIS A 62 -1.56 12.51 11.01
C HIS A 62 -0.21 13.19 11.30
N GLY A 63 0.45 13.74 10.29
CA GLY A 63 1.73 14.39 10.49
C GLY A 63 2.88 13.42 10.77
N ALA A 64 2.69 12.14 10.50
CA ALA A 64 3.72 11.13 10.70
C ALA A 64 4.65 11.13 9.48
N LEU A 65 5.47 12.19 9.38
CA LEU A 65 6.27 12.42 8.18
C LEU A 65 7.30 11.33 7.89
N PRO A 66 8.03 10.79 8.88
CA PRO A 66 8.96 9.70 8.56
C PRO A 66 8.27 8.50 7.95
N SER A 67 7.10 8.15 8.47
CA SER A 67 6.32 7.04 7.93
C SER A 67 5.82 7.34 6.51
N ALA A 68 5.31 8.56 6.30
CA ALA A 68 4.82 8.96 4.98
C ALA A 68 5.94 8.92 3.94
N VAL A 69 7.12 9.43 4.28
CA VAL A 69 8.27 9.43 3.37
C VAL A 69 8.71 8.01 3.05
N LEU A 70 8.82 7.17 4.07
CA LEU A 70 9.21 5.77 3.86
C LEU A 70 8.23 5.07 2.92
N ASN A 71 6.95 5.30 3.11
CA ASN A 71 5.94 4.65 2.27
C ASN A 71 5.89 5.22 0.86
N ILE A 72 6.23 6.49 0.67
CA ILE A 72 6.39 7.03 -0.68
C ILE A 72 7.52 6.29 -1.41
N LEU A 73 8.66 6.11 -0.73
CA LEU A 73 9.77 5.37 -1.33
C LEU A 73 9.38 3.93 -1.62
N TRP A 74 8.68 3.30 -0.70
CA TRP A 74 8.21 1.93 -0.85
C TRP A 74 7.27 1.79 -2.06
N LEU A 75 6.36 2.75 -2.18
CA LEU A 75 5.42 2.80 -3.29
C LEU A 75 6.15 2.94 -4.63
N LEU A 76 7.16 3.81 -4.69
CA LEU A 76 7.92 4.01 -5.92
C LEU A 76 8.68 2.73 -6.31
N ILE A 77 9.25 2.04 -5.34
CA ILE A 77 9.94 0.77 -5.60
C ILE A 77 8.95 -0.26 -6.14
N GLY A 78 7.79 -0.38 -5.52
CA GLY A 78 6.77 -1.32 -5.97
C GLY A 78 6.21 -0.98 -7.34
N ALA A 79 6.02 0.31 -7.61
CA ALA A 79 5.55 0.75 -8.92
C ALA A 79 6.58 0.42 -10.00
N PHE A 80 7.86 0.66 -9.71
CA PHE A 80 8.92 0.32 -10.65
C PHE A 80 8.97 -1.20 -10.91
N ALA A 81 8.89 -1.98 -9.84
CA ALA A 81 8.88 -3.44 -9.98
C ALA A 81 7.67 -3.92 -10.80
N SER A 82 6.50 -3.32 -10.58
CA SER A 82 5.30 -3.64 -11.33
C SER A 82 5.48 -3.34 -12.81
N MET A 83 6.08 -2.19 -13.12
CA MET A 83 6.34 -1.82 -14.51
C MET A 83 7.31 -2.79 -15.18
N ARG A 84 8.33 -3.23 -14.46
CA ARG A 84 9.27 -4.21 -15.00
C ARG A 84 8.60 -5.54 -15.28
N ILE A 85 7.73 -5.98 -14.41
CA ILE A 85 6.99 -7.23 -14.59
C ILE A 85 6.12 -7.13 -15.85
N LEU A 86 5.39 -6.03 -16.00
CA LEU A 86 4.54 -5.81 -17.14
C LEU A 86 5.35 -5.71 -18.45
N SER A 87 6.50 -5.04 -18.39
CA SER A 87 7.38 -4.92 -19.54
C SER A 87 7.89 -6.29 -20.01
N ARG A 88 8.27 -7.15 -19.05
CA ARG A 88 8.71 -8.51 -19.38
C ARG A 88 7.60 -9.34 -20.01
N ARG A 89 6.38 -9.18 -19.53
CA ARG A 89 5.22 -9.86 -20.11
C ARG A 89 5.00 -9.43 -21.55
N LYS A 90 5.14 -8.13 -21.83
CA LYS A 90 5.01 -7.61 -23.18
C LYS A 90 6.10 -8.17 -24.09
N SER A 91 7.32 -8.27 -23.60
CA SER A 91 8.44 -8.81 -24.38
C SER A 91 8.24 -10.27 -24.76
N ARG A 92 7.50 -11.01 -23.95
CA ARG A 92 7.22 -12.42 -24.21
C ARG A 92 6.08 -12.62 -25.18
N ALA A 93 5.23 -11.63 -25.26
CA ALA A 93 4.11 -11.68 -26.20
C ALA A 93 4.58 -11.41 -27.62
#